data_9e139240b22648e34d4575caf9e95ae5
#
_entry.id   9e139240b22648e34d4575caf9e95ae5
#
_cell.length_a   1.000
_cell.length_b   1.000
_cell.length_c   1.000
_cell.angle_alpha   90.00
_cell.angle_beta   90.00
_cell.angle_gamma   90.00
#
_symmetry.space_group_name_H-M   'P 1'
#
loop_
_entity.id
_entity.type
_entity.pdbx_description
1 polymer ?
#
loop_
_entity_poly.entity_id
_entity_poly.type
_entity_poly.pdbx_seq_one_letter_code
_entity_poly.pdbx_strand_id
1 'polypeptide(L)'
;MTEREKMLLHSKYGHSKILFLIHLVGRYIKELYRPNIATRKPLILGNGNVVSFVPKGVQIEIYGDNNKVEIDPSVTKWDGHIGLGDAETPVYNCHISIGKNSYSNGVNIIVMEDNTSVTIGKNCMFSWGIYLFASDTHTIYDAKTKKLLNWGKEIIIEDNVWVAMDCTVLKNSFIAKNCVVGASAVVAGKFTEENCVLAGNPAKVVKRGVAWDRRRPKEYITQYPME
;
A
#
# COMPACT_ATOMS: atom_id res chain seq x y z
N MET A 1 -14.74 19.14 20.65
CA MET A 1 -13.63 18.94 21.63
C MET A 1 -14.19 19.17 23.02
N THR A 2 -14.13 18.16 23.88
CA THR A 2 -14.64 18.24 25.24
C THR A 2 -13.72 19.08 26.14
N GLU A 3 -14.22 19.61 27.25
CA GLU A 3 -13.41 20.36 28.23
C GLU A 3 -12.24 19.52 28.78
N ARG A 4 -12.44 18.19 28.94
CA ARG A 4 -11.40 17.25 29.33
C ARG A 4 -10.26 17.12 28.31
N GLU A 5 -10.59 17.15 27.02
CA GLU A 5 -9.59 17.15 25.93
C GLU A 5 -8.80 18.47 25.88
N LYS A 6 -9.48 19.60 26.14
CA LYS A 6 -8.81 20.92 26.25
C LYS A 6 -7.82 20.96 27.42
N MET A 7 -8.20 20.43 28.58
CA MET A 7 -7.31 20.34 29.74
C MET A 7 -6.10 19.44 29.49
N LEU A 8 -6.29 18.27 28.88
CA LEU A 8 -5.18 17.36 28.54
C LEU A 8 -4.22 17.97 27.54
N LEU A 9 -4.72 18.69 26.54
CA LEU A 9 -3.90 19.38 25.55
C LEU A 9 -3.14 20.57 26.18
N HIS A 10 -3.77 21.29 27.08
CA HIS A 10 -3.13 22.40 27.82
C HIS A 10 -2.00 21.89 28.73
N SER A 11 -2.20 20.77 29.42
CA SER A 11 -1.16 20.13 30.24
C SER A 11 0.02 19.64 29.42
N LYS A 12 -0.22 19.21 28.17
CA LYS A 12 0.81 18.64 27.27
C LYS A 12 1.63 19.70 26.54
N TYR A 13 1.04 20.84 26.21
CA TYR A 13 1.69 21.85 25.33
C TYR A 13 1.88 23.22 26.01
N GLY A 14 1.43 23.37 27.26
CA GLY A 14 1.56 24.63 28.01
C GLY A 14 0.92 25.80 27.26
N HIS A 15 1.59 26.95 27.28
CA HIS A 15 1.10 28.17 26.61
C HIS A 15 1.46 28.28 25.12
N SER A 16 2.09 27.26 24.52
CA SER A 16 2.50 27.32 23.10
C SER A 16 1.31 27.10 22.16
N LYS A 17 0.70 28.23 21.73
CA LYS A 17 -0.36 28.22 20.71
C LYS A 17 0.09 27.56 19.39
N ILE A 18 1.37 27.63 19.05
CA ILE A 18 1.93 27.06 17.82
C ILE A 18 1.94 25.52 17.91
N LEU A 19 2.44 24.94 19.00
CA LEU A 19 2.44 23.48 19.19
C LEU A 19 1.03 22.91 19.26
N PHE A 20 0.10 23.66 19.88
CA PHE A 20 -1.31 23.32 19.91
C PHE A 20 -1.93 23.32 18.49
N LEU A 21 -1.62 24.35 17.68
CA LEU A 21 -2.09 24.47 16.31
C LEU A 21 -1.53 23.33 15.42
N ILE A 22 -0.26 23.02 15.54
CA ILE A 22 0.39 21.91 14.83
C ILE A 22 -0.29 20.57 15.20
N HIS A 23 -0.61 20.38 16.48
CA HIS A 23 -1.33 19.17 16.91
C HIS A 23 -2.76 19.10 16.37
N LEU A 24 -3.49 20.23 16.37
CA LEU A 24 -4.83 20.33 15.78
C LEU A 24 -4.81 20.07 14.27
N VAL A 25 -3.88 20.70 13.56
CA VAL A 25 -3.72 20.50 12.11
C VAL A 25 -3.32 19.07 11.81
N GLY A 26 -2.39 18.49 12.56
CA GLY A 26 -2.01 17.09 12.42
C GLY A 26 -3.16 16.12 12.71
N ARG A 27 -4.02 16.42 13.70
CA ARG A 27 -5.24 15.65 14.01
C ARG A 27 -6.29 15.82 12.91
N TYR A 28 -6.51 17.03 12.41
CA TYR A 28 -7.43 17.32 11.32
C TYR A 28 -7.00 16.65 10.01
N ILE A 29 -5.71 16.71 9.68
CA ILE A 29 -5.13 15.97 8.55
C ILE A 29 -5.33 14.46 8.75
N LYS A 30 -5.09 13.94 9.97
CA LYS A 30 -5.30 12.53 10.30
C LYS A 30 -6.77 12.10 10.20
N GLU A 31 -7.72 12.98 10.51
CA GLU A 31 -9.15 12.76 10.34
C GLU A 31 -9.60 12.88 8.87
N LEU A 32 -8.98 13.77 8.09
CA LEU A 32 -9.17 13.86 6.64
C LEU A 32 -8.61 12.63 5.91
N TYR A 33 -7.48 12.08 6.38
CA TYR A 33 -6.88 10.85 5.87
C TYR A 33 -7.38 9.56 6.56
N ARG A 34 -8.29 9.68 7.53
CA ARG A 34 -9.12 8.59 8.04
C ARG A 34 -10.57 8.86 7.68
N PRO A 35 -11.01 8.63 6.48
CA PRO A 35 -12.43 8.41 6.29
C PRO A 35 -12.82 7.29 7.26
N ASN A 36 -13.94 7.45 7.96
CA ASN A 36 -14.67 6.34 8.58
C ASN A 36 -15.03 5.37 7.45
N ILE A 37 -14.07 4.54 7.05
CA ILE A 37 -14.30 3.45 6.10
C ILE A 37 -14.98 2.35 6.93
N ALA A 38 -16.25 2.61 7.26
CA ALA A 38 -17.19 1.54 7.47
C ALA A 38 -17.01 0.62 6.25
N THR A 39 -16.99 -0.69 6.44
CA THR A 39 -16.97 -1.68 5.37
C THR A 39 -17.98 -1.27 4.29
N ARG A 40 -17.52 -0.53 3.29
CA ARG A 40 -18.35 -0.18 2.15
C ARG A 40 -18.45 -1.42 1.29
N LYS A 41 -19.65 -1.71 0.81
CA LYS A 41 -19.80 -2.75 -0.21
C LYS A 41 -18.93 -2.36 -1.41
N PRO A 42 -18.21 -3.30 -2.02
CA PRO A 42 -17.48 -3.04 -3.25
C PRO A 42 -18.39 -2.40 -4.30
N LEU A 43 -17.90 -1.38 -4.98
CA LEU A 43 -18.52 -0.87 -6.20
C LEU A 43 -18.02 -1.71 -7.36
N ILE A 44 -18.90 -2.47 -7.99
CA ILE A 44 -18.55 -3.34 -9.12
C ILE A 44 -19.46 -3.00 -10.28
N LEU A 45 -18.91 -2.47 -11.35
CA LEU A 45 -19.60 -2.14 -12.59
C LEU A 45 -19.00 -2.95 -13.74
N GLY A 46 -19.83 -3.83 -14.33
CA GLY A 46 -19.44 -4.77 -15.39
C GLY A 46 -19.77 -6.22 -15.03
N ASN A 47 -19.36 -7.16 -15.88
CA ASN A 47 -19.73 -8.56 -15.81
C ASN A 47 -18.52 -9.45 -15.49
N GLY A 48 -18.76 -10.63 -14.95
CA GLY A 48 -17.70 -11.63 -14.69
C GLY A 48 -16.67 -11.24 -13.64
N ASN A 49 -16.87 -10.12 -12.92
CA ASN A 49 -15.97 -9.69 -11.85
C ASN A 49 -16.14 -10.53 -10.59
N VAL A 50 -15.02 -10.83 -9.92
CA VAL A 50 -14.98 -11.64 -8.70
C VAL A 50 -14.23 -10.90 -7.60
N VAL A 51 -14.85 -10.77 -6.42
CA VAL A 51 -14.19 -10.35 -5.17
C VAL A 51 -14.38 -11.46 -4.15
N SER A 52 -13.30 -12.14 -3.77
CA SER A 52 -13.38 -13.33 -2.91
C SER A 52 -13.68 -13.01 -1.45
N PHE A 53 -13.12 -11.92 -0.95
CA PHE A 53 -13.26 -11.48 0.44
C PHE A 53 -13.03 -9.97 0.54
N VAL A 54 -13.71 -9.31 1.48
CA VAL A 54 -13.57 -7.86 1.75
C VAL A 54 -13.15 -7.65 3.19
N PRO A 55 -11.87 -7.39 3.46
CA PRO A 55 -11.39 -7.11 4.81
C PRO A 55 -11.91 -5.76 5.33
N LYS A 56 -11.80 -5.58 6.64
CA LYS A 56 -12.13 -4.30 7.25
C LYS A 56 -11.18 -3.20 6.75
N GLY A 57 -11.73 -2.05 6.40
CA GLY A 57 -10.96 -0.84 6.08
C GLY A 57 -10.65 -0.65 4.59
N VAL A 58 -10.96 -1.62 3.72
CA VAL A 58 -10.73 -1.48 2.29
C VAL A 58 -11.95 -0.89 1.57
N GLN A 59 -11.68 -0.04 0.61
CA GLN A 59 -12.62 0.36 -0.44
C GLN A 59 -12.20 -0.34 -1.74
N ILE A 60 -13.12 -1.06 -2.38
CA ILE A 60 -12.86 -1.75 -3.65
C ILE A 60 -13.77 -1.15 -4.71
N GLU A 61 -13.19 -0.73 -5.83
CA GLU A 61 -13.90 -0.20 -6.98
C GLU A 61 -13.41 -0.91 -8.24
N ILE A 62 -14.33 -1.47 -9.01
CA ILE A 62 -14.06 -2.21 -10.24
C ILE A 62 -14.96 -1.68 -11.34
N TYR A 63 -14.36 -1.23 -12.43
CA TYR A 63 -15.01 -0.80 -13.66
C TYR A 63 -14.49 -1.65 -14.82
N GLY A 64 -15.40 -2.34 -15.54
CA GLY A 64 -15.08 -3.25 -16.65
C GLY A 64 -15.37 -4.70 -16.30
N ASP A 65 -14.88 -5.64 -17.12
CA ASP A 65 -15.31 -7.03 -17.07
C ASP A 65 -14.17 -8.01 -16.73
N ASN A 66 -14.56 -9.17 -16.18
CA ASN A 66 -13.68 -10.29 -15.91
C ASN A 66 -12.48 -9.98 -14.99
N ASN A 67 -12.60 -8.97 -14.12
CA ASN A 67 -11.57 -8.62 -13.16
C ASN A 67 -11.69 -9.47 -11.89
N LYS A 68 -10.57 -9.73 -11.24
CA LYS A 68 -10.51 -10.60 -10.07
C LYS A 68 -9.73 -9.93 -8.92
N VAL A 69 -10.35 -9.85 -7.75
CA VAL A 69 -9.71 -9.41 -6.51
C VAL A 69 -9.80 -10.56 -5.51
N GLU A 70 -8.71 -11.25 -5.29
CA GLU A 70 -8.59 -12.40 -4.39
C GLU A 70 -7.85 -11.99 -3.13
N ILE A 71 -8.54 -11.96 -2.01
CA ILE A 71 -7.96 -11.64 -0.70
C ILE A 71 -8.17 -12.85 0.21
N ASP A 72 -7.09 -13.32 0.83
CA ASP A 72 -7.19 -14.44 1.76
C ASP A 72 -8.02 -14.04 2.99
N PRO A 73 -8.98 -14.86 3.46
CA PRO A 73 -9.84 -14.52 4.61
C PRO A 73 -9.10 -14.22 5.92
N SER A 74 -7.86 -14.64 6.06
CA SER A 74 -7.02 -14.29 7.21
C SER A 74 -6.53 -12.83 7.22
N VAL A 75 -6.69 -12.12 6.09
CA VAL A 75 -6.44 -10.68 5.96
C VAL A 75 -7.61 -9.91 6.60
N THR A 76 -7.63 -9.82 7.91
CA THR A 76 -8.77 -9.25 8.65
C THR A 76 -8.84 -7.72 8.57
N LYS A 77 -7.73 -7.07 8.25
CA LYS A 77 -7.61 -5.62 8.12
C LYS A 77 -6.75 -5.24 6.91
N TRP A 78 -7.32 -4.41 6.05
CA TRP A 78 -6.63 -3.80 4.93
C TRP A 78 -7.14 -2.37 4.75
N ASP A 79 -6.51 -1.41 5.41
CA ASP A 79 -6.89 -0.01 5.22
C ASP A 79 -6.36 0.47 3.86
N GLY A 80 -7.22 1.12 3.06
CA GLY A 80 -6.83 1.68 1.77
C GLY A 80 -7.86 1.50 0.65
N HIS A 81 -7.40 1.64 -0.56
CA HIS A 81 -8.22 1.57 -1.77
C HIS A 81 -7.64 0.57 -2.78
N ILE A 82 -8.52 -0.17 -3.43
CA ILE A 82 -8.22 -1.05 -4.56
C ILE A 82 -9.08 -0.59 -5.72
N GLY A 83 -8.47 0.06 -6.72
CA GLY A 83 -9.13 0.57 -7.90
C GLY A 83 -8.67 -0.15 -9.17
N LEU A 84 -9.63 -0.72 -9.90
CA LEU A 84 -9.44 -1.32 -11.23
C LEU A 84 -10.30 -0.53 -12.21
N GLY A 85 -9.65 0.30 -13.02
CA GLY A 85 -10.32 1.23 -13.93
C GLY A 85 -11.08 2.34 -13.21
N ASP A 86 -11.79 3.12 -14.00
CA ASP A 86 -12.77 4.12 -13.58
C ASP A 86 -13.92 4.20 -14.59
N ALA A 87 -14.85 5.15 -14.39
CA ALA A 87 -16.02 5.29 -15.24
C ALA A 87 -15.69 5.68 -16.70
N GLU A 88 -14.55 6.34 -16.92
CA GLU A 88 -14.11 6.79 -18.25
C GLU A 88 -13.17 5.75 -18.91
N THR A 89 -12.46 4.99 -18.07
CA THR A 89 -11.43 4.02 -18.50
C THR A 89 -11.64 2.68 -17.81
N PRO A 90 -12.67 1.90 -18.20
CA PRO A 90 -12.87 0.55 -17.67
C PRO A 90 -11.72 -0.37 -18.08
N VAL A 91 -11.40 -1.37 -17.25
CA VAL A 91 -10.33 -2.33 -17.49
C VAL A 91 -10.83 -3.77 -17.48
N TYR A 92 -10.10 -4.65 -18.17
CA TYR A 92 -10.52 -6.02 -18.43
C TYR A 92 -9.44 -7.03 -18.05
N ASN A 93 -9.88 -8.17 -17.49
CA ASN A 93 -9.02 -9.31 -17.16
C ASN A 93 -7.87 -8.96 -16.21
N CYS A 94 -8.05 -8.01 -15.30
CA CYS A 94 -7.07 -7.65 -14.31
C CYS A 94 -7.17 -8.53 -13.07
N HIS A 95 -6.04 -8.76 -12.38
CA HIS A 95 -6.01 -9.63 -11.23
C HIS A 95 -5.22 -9.02 -10.08
N ILE A 96 -5.84 -8.89 -8.92
CA ILE A 96 -5.18 -8.53 -7.66
C ILE A 96 -5.29 -9.70 -6.72
N SER A 97 -4.16 -10.12 -6.13
CA SER A 97 -4.12 -11.14 -5.10
C SER A 97 -3.38 -10.68 -3.86
N ILE A 98 -3.95 -10.96 -2.68
CA ILE A 98 -3.37 -10.62 -1.37
C ILE A 98 -3.34 -11.88 -0.52
N GLY A 99 -2.13 -12.32 -0.22
CA GLY A 99 -1.85 -13.58 0.46
C GLY A 99 -2.10 -13.55 1.97
N LYS A 100 -2.16 -14.76 2.53
CA LYS A 100 -2.48 -15.07 3.93
C LYS A 100 -1.73 -14.19 4.93
N ASN A 101 -2.42 -13.76 5.99
CA ASN A 101 -1.88 -12.98 7.12
C ASN A 101 -1.21 -11.66 6.72
N SER A 102 -1.39 -11.17 5.51
CA SER A 102 -0.92 -9.84 5.12
C SER A 102 -1.81 -8.76 5.73
N TYR A 103 -1.25 -7.55 5.90
CA TYR A 103 -1.87 -6.51 6.70
C TYR A 103 -1.49 -5.12 6.18
N SER A 104 -2.44 -4.20 6.16
CA SER A 104 -2.23 -2.82 5.73
C SER A 104 -2.83 -1.80 6.68
N ASN A 105 -2.09 -0.72 6.93
CA ASN A 105 -2.57 0.52 7.57
C ASN A 105 -2.92 1.62 6.56
N GLY A 106 -2.69 1.43 5.27
CA GLY A 106 -3.01 2.42 4.25
C GLY A 106 -2.29 2.18 2.93
N VAL A 107 -2.84 1.31 2.08
CA VAL A 107 -2.31 1.00 0.74
C VAL A 107 -3.35 1.31 -0.32
N ASN A 108 -2.95 2.06 -1.35
CA ASN A 108 -3.74 2.29 -2.55
C ASN A 108 -3.15 1.47 -3.70
N ILE A 109 -3.95 0.58 -4.28
CA ILE A 109 -3.60 -0.23 -5.44
C ILE A 109 -4.37 0.31 -6.63
N ILE A 110 -3.67 0.72 -7.69
CA ILE A 110 -4.24 1.37 -8.87
C ILE A 110 -3.85 0.58 -10.12
N VAL A 111 -4.86 0.11 -10.83
CA VAL A 111 -4.73 -0.62 -12.11
C VAL A 111 -5.62 0.06 -13.14
N MET A 112 -5.03 0.58 -14.23
CA MET A 112 -5.72 1.36 -15.24
C MET A 112 -5.51 0.83 -16.67
N GLU A 113 -4.90 -0.33 -16.84
CA GLU A 113 -4.77 -1.02 -18.13
C GLU A 113 -5.10 -2.50 -18.01
N ASP A 114 -5.59 -3.05 -19.12
CA ASP A 114 -6.04 -4.44 -19.25
C ASP A 114 -4.93 -5.45 -19.01
N ASN A 115 -5.31 -6.65 -18.58
CA ASN A 115 -4.43 -7.80 -18.39
C ASN A 115 -3.27 -7.50 -17.42
N THR A 116 -3.49 -6.60 -16.47
CA THR A 116 -2.48 -6.19 -15.48
C THR A 116 -2.77 -6.84 -14.14
N SER A 117 -1.70 -7.13 -13.38
CA SER A 117 -1.83 -7.81 -12.08
C SER A 117 -1.01 -7.17 -10.97
N VAL A 118 -1.50 -7.31 -9.74
CA VAL A 118 -0.75 -7.00 -8.52
C VAL A 118 -0.82 -8.21 -7.60
N THR A 119 0.33 -8.81 -7.32
CA THR A 119 0.44 -9.97 -6.43
C THR A 119 1.18 -9.57 -5.16
N ILE A 120 0.55 -9.80 -4.02
CA ILE A 120 1.12 -9.63 -2.69
C ILE A 120 1.13 -10.98 -2.00
N GLY A 121 2.29 -11.43 -1.59
CA GLY A 121 2.52 -12.71 -0.91
C GLY A 121 1.94 -12.75 0.50
N LYS A 122 2.32 -13.79 1.24
CA LYS A 122 1.87 -14.04 2.61
C LYS A 122 2.68 -13.24 3.63
N ASN A 123 2.07 -12.97 4.78
CA ASN A 123 2.73 -12.33 5.93
C ASN A 123 3.33 -10.96 5.65
N CYS A 124 2.93 -10.28 4.58
CA CYS A 124 3.40 -8.95 4.26
C CYS A 124 2.81 -7.90 5.22
N MET A 125 3.58 -6.86 5.50
CA MET A 125 3.16 -5.75 6.35
C MET A 125 3.35 -4.42 5.63
N PHE A 126 2.28 -3.66 5.53
CA PHE A 126 2.27 -2.35 4.90
C PHE A 126 1.94 -1.28 5.92
N SER A 127 2.75 -0.23 5.99
CA SER A 127 2.48 0.96 6.80
C SER A 127 1.37 1.79 6.13
N TRP A 128 1.42 3.09 6.26
CA TRP A 128 0.45 4.02 5.66
C TRP A 128 1.08 4.85 4.54
N GLY A 129 0.24 5.49 3.71
CA GLY A 129 0.69 6.36 2.63
C GLY A 129 1.34 5.61 1.47
N ILE A 130 1.02 4.33 1.27
CA ILE A 130 1.66 3.50 0.26
C ILE A 130 0.81 3.48 -1.00
N TYR A 131 1.48 3.56 -2.15
CA TYR A 131 0.88 3.42 -3.47
C TYR A 131 1.53 2.29 -4.27
N LEU A 132 0.71 1.43 -4.85
CA LEU A 132 1.10 0.43 -5.83
C LEU A 132 0.48 0.84 -7.17
N PHE A 133 1.28 1.43 -8.05
CA PHE A 133 0.85 1.86 -9.39
C PHE A 133 1.27 0.83 -10.42
N ALA A 134 0.34 -0.03 -10.85
CA ALA A 134 0.58 -0.97 -11.94
C ALA A 134 0.46 -0.31 -13.33
N SER A 135 0.16 0.97 -13.36
CA SER A 135 -0.11 1.81 -14.53
C SER A 135 0.46 3.21 -14.35
N ASP A 136 0.69 3.93 -15.48
CA ASP A 136 1.03 5.38 -15.45
C ASP A 136 -0.20 6.27 -15.70
N THR A 137 -1.36 5.70 -15.99
CA THR A 137 -2.63 6.37 -16.31
C THR A 137 -2.64 7.20 -17.58
N HIS A 138 -1.52 7.82 -17.98
CA HIS A 138 -1.39 8.66 -19.16
C HIS A 138 -0.36 8.11 -20.14
N THR A 139 -0.61 8.33 -21.42
CA THR A 139 0.19 7.79 -22.53
C THR A 139 1.56 8.44 -22.63
N ILE A 140 2.60 7.61 -22.62
CA ILE A 140 3.96 7.96 -23.02
C ILE A 140 4.30 7.21 -24.31
N TYR A 141 4.67 7.91 -25.35
CA TYR A 141 4.98 7.31 -26.65
C TYR A 141 6.29 7.87 -27.23
N ASP A 142 6.92 7.09 -28.10
CA ASP A 142 8.10 7.52 -28.85
C ASP A 142 7.72 8.70 -29.77
N ALA A 143 8.43 9.81 -29.67
CA ALA A 143 8.09 11.05 -30.34
C ALA A 143 8.16 10.94 -31.88
N LYS A 144 9.01 10.05 -32.40
CA LYS A 144 9.21 9.86 -33.85
C LYS A 144 8.26 8.79 -34.40
N THR A 145 8.25 7.62 -33.78
CA THR A 145 7.51 6.45 -34.28
C THR A 145 6.07 6.39 -33.82
N LYS A 146 5.68 7.22 -32.83
CA LYS A 146 4.37 7.20 -32.17
C LYS A 146 4.04 5.89 -31.47
N LYS A 147 5.01 5.00 -31.30
CA LYS A 147 4.84 3.74 -30.59
C LYS A 147 4.64 3.99 -29.10
N LEU A 148 3.61 3.36 -28.52
CA LEU A 148 3.36 3.36 -27.07
C LEU A 148 4.52 2.73 -26.32
N LEU A 149 4.97 3.37 -25.23
CA LEU A 149 6.12 2.93 -24.43
C LEU A 149 5.73 2.44 -23.01
N ASN A 150 4.58 2.83 -22.50
CA ASN A 150 4.30 2.74 -21.08
C ASN A 150 3.04 1.95 -20.69
N TRP A 151 2.69 0.90 -21.44
CA TRP A 151 1.58 0.01 -21.04
C TRP A 151 1.76 -0.48 -19.60
N GLY A 152 0.65 -0.76 -18.91
CA GLY A 152 0.63 -1.32 -17.57
C GLY A 152 1.41 -2.63 -17.48
N LYS A 153 2.01 -2.89 -16.32
CA LYS A 153 2.77 -4.11 -16.04
C LYS A 153 2.52 -4.57 -14.61
N GLU A 154 2.72 -5.85 -14.40
CA GLU A 154 2.58 -6.49 -13.10
C GLU A 154 3.45 -5.87 -12.00
N ILE A 155 2.95 -5.95 -10.76
CA ILE A 155 3.72 -5.75 -9.54
C ILE A 155 3.68 -7.06 -8.76
N ILE A 156 4.85 -7.53 -8.34
CA ILE A 156 4.98 -8.73 -7.52
C ILE A 156 5.75 -8.38 -6.24
N ILE A 157 5.11 -8.64 -5.11
CA ILE A 157 5.70 -8.55 -3.78
C ILE A 157 5.60 -9.93 -3.15
N GLU A 158 6.72 -10.60 -2.94
CA GLU A 158 6.76 -11.95 -2.39
C GLU A 158 6.41 -11.99 -0.90
N ASP A 159 6.55 -13.18 -0.30
CA ASP A 159 6.17 -13.44 1.09
C ASP A 159 7.07 -12.66 2.08
N ASN A 160 6.48 -12.31 3.22
CA ASN A 160 7.19 -11.71 4.34
C ASN A 160 7.95 -10.41 3.98
N VAL A 161 7.35 -9.54 3.17
CA VAL A 161 7.89 -8.22 2.86
C VAL A 161 7.27 -7.17 3.77
N TRP A 162 8.11 -6.30 4.33
CA TRP A 162 7.67 -5.10 5.04
C TRP A 162 7.88 -3.87 4.18
N VAL A 163 6.80 -3.17 3.87
CA VAL A 163 6.83 -1.87 3.20
C VAL A 163 6.54 -0.77 4.21
N ALA A 164 7.53 0.08 4.46
CA ALA A 164 7.42 1.19 5.39
C ALA A 164 6.55 2.33 4.81
N MET A 165 6.32 3.38 5.60
CA MET A 165 5.43 4.48 5.24
C MET A 165 5.87 5.25 3.99
N ASP A 166 4.88 5.85 3.31
CA ASP A 166 5.04 6.78 2.19
C ASP A 166 5.83 6.20 1.00
N CYS A 167 5.81 4.88 0.83
CA CYS A 167 6.46 4.21 -0.28
C CYS A 167 5.59 4.20 -1.53
N THR A 168 6.23 4.25 -2.69
CA THR A 168 5.61 4.04 -3.99
C THR A 168 6.25 2.83 -4.68
N VAL A 169 5.42 1.87 -5.11
CA VAL A 169 5.87 0.73 -5.92
C VAL A 169 5.27 0.89 -7.31
N LEU A 170 6.12 1.03 -8.30
CA LEU A 170 5.73 1.27 -9.68
C LEU A 170 5.58 -0.06 -10.43
N LYS A 171 4.89 -0.02 -11.56
CA LYS A 171 4.72 -1.14 -12.48
C LYS A 171 6.04 -1.81 -12.85
N ASN A 172 5.98 -3.09 -13.19
CA ASN A 172 7.14 -3.94 -13.49
C ASN A 172 8.10 -4.13 -12.29
N SER A 173 7.63 -3.87 -11.06
CA SER A 173 8.42 -4.10 -9.86
C SER A 173 8.29 -5.53 -9.35
N PHE A 174 9.40 -6.07 -8.88
CA PHE A 174 9.47 -7.34 -8.17
C PHE A 174 10.25 -7.15 -6.87
N ILE A 175 9.70 -7.57 -5.75
CA ILE A 175 10.36 -7.51 -4.44
C ILE A 175 10.40 -8.93 -3.88
N ALA A 176 11.62 -9.46 -3.75
CA ALA A 176 11.86 -10.81 -3.21
C ALA A 176 11.45 -10.90 -1.75
N LYS A 177 11.24 -12.14 -1.30
CA LYS A 177 10.79 -12.45 0.07
C LYS A 177 11.76 -11.94 1.13
N ASN A 178 11.22 -11.73 2.32
CA ASN A 178 11.95 -11.28 3.52
C ASN A 178 12.58 -9.88 3.40
N CYS A 179 12.25 -9.10 2.37
CA CYS A 179 12.79 -7.76 2.20
C CYS A 179 12.04 -6.72 3.04
N VAL A 180 12.74 -5.62 3.30
CA VAL A 180 12.20 -4.40 3.90
C VAL A 180 12.34 -3.26 2.91
N VAL A 181 11.25 -2.55 2.62
CA VAL A 181 11.26 -1.31 1.84
C VAL A 181 11.24 -0.15 2.83
N GLY A 182 12.32 0.60 2.88
CA GLY A 182 12.48 1.76 3.77
C GLY A 182 11.52 2.89 3.43
N ALA A 183 11.20 3.71 4.43
CA ALA A 183 10.24 4.81 4.28
C ALA A 183 10.58 5.75 3.11
N SER A 184 9.56 6.24 2.42
CA SER A 184 9.65 7.16 1.28
C SER A 184 10.44 6.61 0.08
N ALA A 185 10.62 5.29 0.01
CA ALA A 185 11.29 4.68 -1.14
C ALA A 185 10.37 4.63 -2.37
N VAL A 186 10.95 4.82 -3.56
CA VAL A 186 10.30 4.61 -4.85
C VAL A 186 10.89 3.36 -5.51
N VAL A 187 10.14 2.26 -5.45
CA VAL A 187 10.53 0.98 -6.04
C VAL A 187 10.16 0.97 -7.52
N ALA A 188 11.17 0.93 -8.39
CA ALA A 188 11.01 0.92 -9.84
C ALA A 188 11.99 -0.11 -10.44
N GLY A 189 11.61 -1.40 -10.44
CA GLY A 189 12.43 -2.47 -10.99
C GLY A 189 12.37 -3.77 -10.21
N LYS A 190 13.25 -4.71 -10.57
CA LYS A 190 13.23 -6.07 -10.03
C LYS A 190 14.35 -6.27 -9.00
N PHE A 191 13.96 -6.49 -7.75
CA PHE A 191 14.83 -6.80 -6.62
C PHE A 191 14.67 -8.27 -6.27
N THR A 192 15.48 -9.11 -6.90
CA THR A 192 15.38 -10.59 -6.83
C THR A 192 16.19 -11.20 -5.69
N GLU A 193 17.00 -10.40 -5.01
CA GLU A 193 17.79 -10.83 -3.85
C GLU A 193 16.92 -10.76 -2.59
N GLU A 194 16.83 -11.85 -1.87
CA GLU A 194 16.08 -11.95 -0.63
C GLU A 194 16.83 -11.33 0.56
N ASN A 195 16.12 -11.10 1.67
CA ASN A 195 16.71 -10.65 2.93
C ASN A 195 17.47 -9.32 2.82
N CYS A 196 16.90 -8.39 2.06
CA CYS A 196 17.50 -7.09 1.79
C CYS A 196 16.69 -5.92 2.34
N VAL A 197 17.34 -4.80 2.60
CA VAL A 197 16.71 -3.49 2.75
C VAL A 197 16.84 -2.73 1.44
N LEU A 198 15.69 -2.29 0.91
CA LEU A 198 15.58 -1.43 -0.25
C LEU A 198 15.25 -0.02 0.23
N ALA A 199 15.97 1.01 -0.21
CA ALA A 199 15.68 2.38 0.18
C ALA A 199 16.09 3.38 -0.91
N GLY A 200 15.51 4.58 -0.86
CA GLY A 200 15.83 5.71 -1.73
C GLY A 200 14.84 5.91 -2.89
N ASN A 201 15.08 6.95 -3.67
CA ASN A 201 14.34 7.29 -4.89
C ASN A 201 15.34 7.57 -6.03
N PRO A 202 15.50 6.67 -7.03
CA PRO A 202 14.92 5.31 -7.07
C PRO A 202 15.52 4.40 -5.99
N ALA A 203 14.74 3.41 -5.55
CA ALA A 203 15.18 2.44 -4.53
C ALA A 203 16.39 1.62 -5.01
N LYS A 204 17.28 1.32 -4.06
CA LYS A 204 18.44 0.44 -4.25
C LYS A 204 18.57 -0.48 -3.05
N VAL A 205 19.27 -1.61 -3.20
CA VAL A 205 19.67 -2.46 -2.08
C VAL A 205 20.71 -1.72 -1.25
N VAL A 206 20.35 -1.34 -0.02
CA VAL A 206 21.24 -0.60 0.90
C VAL A 206 21.81 -1.49 2.00
N LYS A 207 21.18 -2.64 2.28
CA LYS A 207 21.65 -3.62 3.26
C LYS A 207 21.22 -5.03 2.86
N ARG A 208 22.06 -6.00 3.16
CA ARG A 208 21.85 -7.43 2.88
C ARG A 208 21.90 -8.25 4.16
N GLY A 209 21.37 -9.49 4.09
CA GLY A 209 21.41 -10.42 5.20
C GLY A 209 20.59 -9.97 6.40
N VAL A 210 19.45 -9.30 6.15
CA VAL A 210 18.54 -8.82 7.20
C VAL A 210 17.30 -9.70 7.27
N ALA A 211 16.69 -9.73 8.44
CA ALA A 211 15.33 -10.20 8.64
C ALA A 211 14.56 -9.15 9.44
N TRP A 212 13.24 -9.22 9.39
CA TRP A 212 12.39 -8.34 10.15
C TRP A 212 11.31 -9.15 10.88
N ASP A 213 10.77 -8.56 11.95
CA ASP A 213 9.74 -9.17 12.77
C ASP A 213 8.65 -8.12 13.07
N ARG A 214 7.40 -8.56 13.16
CA ARG A 214 6.26 -7.67 13.51
C ARG A 214 6.30 -7.18 14.94
N ARG A 215 6.98 -7.93 15.83
CA ARG A 215 7.18 -7.51 17.22
C ARG A 215 7.97 -6.22 17.28
N ARG A 216 7.68 -5.41 18.27
CA ARG A 216 8.49 -4.22 18.54
C ARG A 216 9.89 -4.62 19.03
N PRO A 217 10.92 -3.83 18.75
CA PRO A 217 12.29 -4.17 19.20
C PRO A 217 12.37 -4.51 20.69
N LYS A 218 11.62 -3.80 21.54
CA LYS A 218 11.57 -4.06 22.99
C LYS A 218 11.02 -5.45 23.34
N GLU A 219 10.10 -5.98 22.57
CA GLU A 219 9.55 -7.33 22.74
C GLU A 219 10.51 -8.38 22.17
N TYR A 220 11.16 -8.05 21.06
CA TYR A 220 12.13 -8.93 20.40
C TYR A 220 13.36 -9.18 21.30
N ILE A 221 13.96 -8.16 21.89
CA ILE A 221 15.14 -8.28 22.76
C ILE A 221 14.88 -9.05 24.06
N THR A 222 13.62 -9.23 24.47
CA THR A 222 13.26 -10.09 25.61
C THR A 222 13.62 -11.54 25.34
N GLN A 223 13.52 -11.98 24.08
CA GLN A 223 13.87 -13.34 23.65
C GLN A 223 15.32 -13.42 23.14
N TYR A 224 15.82 -12.37 22.54
CA TYR A 224 17.16 -12.26 21.95
C TYR A 224 17.85 -11.01 22.50
N PRO A 225 18.48 -11.09 23.68
CA PRO A 225 19.14 -9.94 24.31
C PRO A 225 20.20 -9.32 23.39
N MET A 226 20.34 -8.01 23.48
CA MET A 226 21.48 -7.32 22.84
C MET A 226 22.74 -7.63 23.65
N GLU A 227 23.83 -7.92 22.97
CA GLU A 227 25.17 -8.09 23.56
C GLU A 227 25.70 -6.77 24.11
#